data_e72cb152e3ffce93d97b68aa3b11b578
#
_entry.id   e72cb152e3ffce93d97b68aa3b11b578
#
_cell.length_a   1.000
_cell.length_b   1.000
_cell.length_c   1.000
_cell.angle_alpha   90.00
_cell.angle_beta   90.00
_cell.angle_gamma   90.00
#
_symmetry.space_group_name_H-M   'P 1'
#
loop_
_entity.id
_entity.type
_entity.pdbx_description
1 polymer ?
#
loop_
_entity_poly.entity_id
_entity_poly.type
_entity_poly.pdbx_seq_one_letter_code
_entity_poly.pdbx_strand_id
1 'polypeptide(L)'
;MSYGLAVLLVLAAAWPVAAQRDPYQKVREKLVADAIEAEGVKNPRVLQAMRTTPRHEFVTPDQSRLAYADMALPIGEGQTISPPFVVAYMTEQLDPQPTDKVLEIGTGSGYQAAVLSPLVKDVYTIEIVEKLGRRAADVLRKLKYENVHTKIGDGYLGWPEHAPFDKIIVTCSPEKIPQPLIDQLAEGGRMVIPLGERYQQSLYLYRKQNGQLVAEALVPTLFVPMTGKAEDAREKLPDPLKPSLVNGGFEEVHEEGGKAQGWHYQRQMAVVPAGSGGSGSNAAEFTNAEPGLGAFALQAFAVDGRKVPQLVVSCRVRGQGIRLGLSRQELPGIVITYYDERRREAGEVAVGGWRGTFDWQTFTSRVRVPRDAREAIIRIGLHGATGTIGFDDVEVKAP
;
A
#
# COMPACT_ATOMS: atom_id res chain seq x y z
N MET A 1 -7.05 -29.01 80.12
CA MET A 1 -7.77 -28.07 79.22
C MET A 1 -6.89 -27.81 78.01
N SER A 2 -7.16 -28.55 76.93
CA SER A 2 -6.37 -28.46 75.70
C SER A 2 -7.20 -27.67 74.67
N TYR A 3 -6.73 -26.50 74.25
CA TYR A 3 -7.36 -25.71 73.19
C TYR A 3 -6.75 -26.12 71.82
N GLY A 4 -7.56 -26.77 71.00
CA GLY A 4 -7.22 -27.05 69.61
C GLY A 4 -7.41 -25.82 68.74
N LEU A 5 -6.35 -25.42 68.04
CA LEU A 5 -6.36 -24.34 67.07
C LEU A 5 -6.78 -24.91 65.71
N ALA A 6 -7.98 -24.56 65.23
CA ALA A 6 -8.43 -24.90 63.88
C ALA A 6 -7.86 -23.89 62.86
N VAL A 7 -7.00 -24.37 61.97
CA VAL A 7 -6.49 -23.57 60.85
C VAL A 7 -7.48 -23.72 59.68
N LEU A 8 -8.20 -22.64 59.36
CA LEU A 8 -9.04 -22.54 58.16
C LEU A 8 -8.14 -22.27 56.93
N LEU A 9 -7.95 -23.26 56.06
CA LEU A 9 -7.37 -23.10 54.76
C LEU A 9 -8.42 -22.48 53.80
N VAL A 10 -8.25 -21.20 53.46
CA VAL A 10 -9.01 -20.54 52.42
C VAL A 10 -8.39 -20.89 51.09
N LEU A 11 -8.97 -21.83 50.35
CA LEU A 11 -8.66 -22.13 48.95
C LEU A 11 -9.22 -20.97 48.10
N ALA A 12 -8.35 -20.06 47.68
CA ALA A 12 -8.67 -19.06 46.66
C ALA A 12 -8.81 -19.77 45.31
N ALA A 13 -10.05 -20.00 44.87
CA ALA A 13 -10.31 -20.46 43.51
C ALA A 13 -9.92 -19.33 42.54
N ALA A 14 -8.80 -19.50 41.84
CA ALA A 14 -8.42 -18.68 40.70
C ALA A 14 -9.43 -18.98 39.58
N TRP A 15 -10.36 -18.07 39.37
CA TRP A 15 -11.22 -18.08 38.19
C TRP A 15 -10.34 -17.87 36.98
N PRO A 16 -10.47 -18.69 35.89
CA PRO A 16 -9.75 -18.43 34.67
C PRO A 16 -10.23 -17.06 34.14
N VAL A 17 -9.30 -16.12 34.04
CA VAL A 17 -9.54 -14.86 33.30
C VAL A 17 -9.88 -15.28 31.87
N ALA A 18 -11.16 -15.21 31.52
CA ALA A 18 -11.58 -15.44 30.16
C ALA A 18 -10.79 -14.47 29.28
N ALA A 19 -9.90 -15.01 28.45
CA ALA A 19 -9.16 -14.19 27.49
C ALA A 19 -10.16 -13.37 26.70
N GLN A 20 -10.08 -12.05 26.84
CA GLN A 20 -10.99 -11.13 26.18
C GLN A 20 -10.87 -11.39 24.68
N ARG A 21 -11.92 -11.92 24.05
CA ARG A 21 -11.90 -12.28 22.62
C ARG A 21 -11.61 -11.02 21.83
N ASP A 22 -10.54 -11.02 21.06
CA ASP A 22 -10.23 -9.94 20.12
C ASP A 22 -11.34 -9.88 19.06
N PRO A 23 -12.16 -8.82 19.05
CA PRO A 23 -13.30 -8.69 18.14
C PRO A 23 -12.87 -8.65 16.66
N TYR A 24 -11.61 -8.31 16.39
CA TYR A 24 -11.06 -8.21 15.05
C TYR A 24 -10.35 -9.47 14.56
N GLN A 25 -10.21 -10.52 15.39
CA GLN A 25 -9.47 -11.71 15.03
C GLN A 25 -9.97 -12.34 13.73
N LYS A 26 -11.29 -12.58 13.62
CA LYS A 26 -11.87 -13.24 12.44
C LYS A 26 -11.69 -12.41 11.14
N VAL A 27 -11.87 -11.09 11.22
CA VAL A 27 -11.73 -10.23 10.04
C VAL A 27 -10.26 -10.10 9.63
N ARG A 28 -9.33 -10.14 10.58
CA ARG A 28 -7.90 -10.16 10.33
C ARG A 28 -7.45 -11.49 9.70
N GLU A 29 -7.94 -12.63 10.21
CA GLU A 29 -7.69 -13.95 9.62
C GLU A 29 -8.21 -14.02 8.17
N LYS A 30 -9.43 -13.50 7.93
CA LYS A 30 -10.00 -13.44 6.57
C LYS A 30 -9.15 -12.55 5.66
N LEU A 31 -8.73 -11.37 6.09
CA LEU A 31 -7.84 -10.50 5.32
C LEU A 31 -6.55 -11.25 4.91
N VAL A 32 -5.93 -11.97 5.86
CA VAL A 32 -4.67 -12.69 5.56
C VAL A 32 -4.90 -13.80 4.56
N ALA A 33 -5.99 -14.57 4.68
CA ALA A 33 -6.30 -15.65 3.76
C ALA A 33 -6.64 -15.13 2.34
N ASP A 34 -7.55 -14.15 2.24
CA ASP A 34 -8.17 -13.77 0.98
C ASP A 34 -7.36 -12.72 0.20
N ALA A 35 -6.64 -11.83 0.89
CA ALA A 35 -5.97 -10.70 0.26
C ALA A 35 -4.42 -10.73 0.37
N ILE A 36 -3.86 -11.66 1.13
CA ILE A 36 -2.41 -11.76 1.30
C ILE A 36 -1.90 -13.13 0.83
N GLU A 37 -2.39 -14.21 1.42
CA GLU A 37 -1.98 -15.58 1.09
C GLU A 37 -2.46 -15.98 -0.33
N ALA A 38 -3.70 -15.66 -0.68
CA ALA A 38 -4.27 -15.90 -2.01
C ALA A 38 -3.55 -15.09 -3.12
N GLU A 39 -3.00 -13.93 -2.78
CA GLU A 39 -2.23 -13.07 -3.70
C GLU A 39 -0.73 -13.45 -3.77
N GLY A 40 -0.31 -14.55 -3.15
CA GLY A 40 0.98 -15.17 -3.38
C GLY A 40 2.04 -15.02 -2.27
N VAL A 41 1.75 -14.35 -1.16
CA VAL A 41 2.63 -14.37 0.03
C VAL A 41 2.54 -15.74 0.70
N LYS A 42 3.69 -16.43 0.86
CA LYS A 42 3.73 -17.83 1.31
C LYS A 42 4.52 -18.06 2.59
N ASN A 43 5.35 -17.10 3.01
CA ASN A 43 6.18 -17.28 4.20
C ASN A 43 5.29 -17.37 5.46
N PRO A 44 5.28 -18.54 6.16
CA PRO A 44 4.39 -18.76 7.28
C PRO A 44 4.66 -17.82 8.47
N ARG A 45 5.91 -17.39 8.66
CA ARG A 45 6.27 -16.43 9.72
C ARG A 45 5.70 -15.05 9.42
N VAL A 46 5.77 -14.61 8.16
CA VAL A 46 5.18 -13.34 7.71
C VAL A 46 3.65 -13.40 7.85
N LEU A 47 3.00 -14.44 7.35
CA LEU A 47 1.57 -14.64 7.49
C LEU A 47 1.13 -14.65 8.97
N GLN A 48 1.90 -15.28 9.85
CA GLN A 48 1.63 -15.28 11.28
C GLN A 48 1.79 -13.90 11.90
N ALA A 49 2.83 -13.14 11.54
CA ALA A 49 3.00 -11.77 11.99
C ALA A 49 1.81 -10.89 11.58
N MET A 50 1.33 -11.03 10.33
CA MET A 50 0.14 -10.33 9.86
C MET A 50 -1.14 -10.74 10.62
N ARG A 51 -1.29 -12.01 11.00
CA ARG A 51 -2.42 -12.51 11.79
C ARG A 51 -2.42 -12.01 13.23
N THR A 52 -1.27 -11.69 13.79
CA THR A 52 -1.15 -11.30 15.21
C THR A 52 -1.02 -9.81 15.43
N THR A 53 -0.57 -9.04 14.44
CA THR A 53 -0.40 -7.57 14.57
C THR A 53 -1.75 -6.85 14.43
N PRO A 54 -2.20 -6.11 15.46
CA PRO A 54 -3.53 -5.48 15.48
C PRO A 54 -3.55 -4.18 14.67
N ARG A 55 -3.72 -4.26 13.36
CA ARG A 55 -3.67 -3.10 12.45
C ARG A 55 -4.60 -1.95 12.84
N HIS A 56 -5.76 -2.25 13.44
CA HIS A 56 -6.71 -1.24 13.90
C HIS A 56 -6.17 -0.30 14.99
N GLU A 57 -5.12 -0.68 15.71
CA GLU A 57 -4.42 0.19 16.67
C GLU A 57 -3.50 1.22 15.98
N PHE A 58 -3.17 1.01 14.71
CA PHE A 58 -2.24 1.84 13.93
C PHE A 58 -2.93 2.79 12.94
N VAL A 59 -4.24 2.82 12.90
CA VAL A 59 -5.04 3.75 12.10
C VAL A 59 -5.69 4.81 12.98
N THR A 60 -6.27 5.84 12.36
CA THR A 60 -7.07 6.83 13.07
C THR A 60 -8.44 6.24 13.46
N PRO A 61 -9.11 6.73 14.51
CA PRO A 61 -10.39 6.16 14.96
C PRO A 61 -11.49 6.12 13.89
N ASP A 62 -11.53 7.11 13.01
CA ASP A 62 -12.44 7.19 11.87
C ASP A 62 -12.15 6.13 10.80
N GLN A 63 -10.91 5.65 10.69
CA GLN A 63 -10.48 4.60 9.75
C GLN A 63 -10.57 3.18 10.33
N SER A 64 -10.93 3.01 11.61
CA SER A 64 -10.90 1.71 12.29
C SER A 64 -11.73 0.63 11.60
N ARG A 65 -12.87 1.00 10.99
CA ARG A 65 -13.74 0.08 10.26
C ARG A 65 -13.10 -0.47 8.98
N LEU A 66 -12.17 0.29 8.39
CA LEU A 66 -11.45 -0.06 7.17
C LEU A 66 -10.07 -0.67 7.44
N ALA A 67 -9.67 -0.78 8.71
CA ALA A 67 -8.34 -1.25 9.10
C ALA A 67 -7.95 -2.61 8.49
N TYR A 68 -8.94 -3.45 8.21
CA TYR A 68 -8.76 -4.79 7.64
C TYR A 68 -9.22 -4.91 6.19
N ALA A 69 -9.44 -3.80 5.50
CA ALA A 69 -9.52 -3.75 4.05
C ALA A 69 -8.10 -3.68 3.44
N ASP A 70 -7.84 -4.38 2.32
CA ASP A 70 -6.54 -4.32 1.64
C ASP A 70 -6.41 -3.03 0.82
N MET A 71 -6.23 -1.93 1.53
CA MET A 71 -6.08 -0.60 0.95
C MET A 71 -5.19 0.30 1.82
N ALA A 72 -4.60 1.33 1.19
CA ALA A 72 -3.93 2.40 1.92
C ALA A 72 -4.98 3.26 2.65
N LEU A 73 -4.68 3.65 3.89
CA LEU A 73 -5.55 4.51 4.68
C LEU A 73 -4.81 5.75 5.16
N PRO A 74 -5.45 6.92 5.20
CA PRO A 74 -4.81 8.13 5.70
C PRO A 74 -4.52 8.02 7.20
N ILE A 75 -3.32 8.47 7.60
CA ILE A 75 -2.89 8.53 9.01
C ILE A 75 -2.64 9.96 9.49
N GLY A 76 -2.97 10.94 8.68
CA GLY A 76 -2.73 12.35 8.90
C GLY A 76 -1.42 12.82 8.26
N GLU A 77 -1.17 14.13 8.31
CA GLU A 77 0.03 14.80 7.79
C GLU A 77 0.34 14.45 6.32
N GLY A 78 -0.69 14.16 5.52
CA GLY A 78 -0.55 13.74 4.12
C GLY A 78 0.08 12.37 3.90
N GLN A 79 0.20 11.55 4.96
CA GLN A 79 0.78 10.22 4.91
C GLN A 79 -0.28 9.12 5.04
N THR A 80 0.10 7.91 4.63
CA THR A 80 -0.79 6.74 4.65
C THR A 80 -0.12 5.55 5.31
N ILE A 81 -0.92 4.69 5.95
CA ILE A 81 -0.51 3.32 6.25
C ILE A 81 -0.67 2.48 4.99
N SER A 82 0.38 1.77 4.58
CA SER A 82 0.37 0.94 3.37
C SER A 82 -0.69 -0.16 3.44
N PRO A 83 -1.20 -0.63 2.28
CA PRO A 83 -2.10 -1.77 2.24
C PRO A 83 -1.50 -3.01 2.89
N PRO A 84 -2.29 -3.83 3.57
CA PRO A 84 -1.82 -5.06 4.21
C PRO A 84 -1.01 -5.99 3.30
N PHE A 85 -1.45 -6.20 2.07
CA PHE A 85 -0.69 -7.00 1.13
C PHE A 85 0.71 -6.43 0.86
N VAL A 86 0.83 -5.13 0.64
CA VAL A 86 2.14 -4.50 0.36
C VAL A 86 3.09 -4.67 1.54
N VAL A 87 2.59 -4.49 2.77
CA VAL A 87 3.35 -4.73 4.00
C VAL A 87 3.84 -6.18 4.07
N ALA A 88 2.97 -7.15 3.83
CA ALA A 88 3.31 -8.58 3.86
C ALA A 88 4.29 -8.94 2.74
N TYR A 89 4.03 -8.47 1.52
CA TYR A 89 4.87 -8.74 0.34
C TYR A 89 6.28 -8.18 0.53
N MET A 90 6.42 -6.91 0.93
CA MET A 90 7.73 -6.31 1.20
C MET A 90 8.47 -7.04 2.31
N THR A 91 7.76 -7.45 3.37
CA THR A 91 8.35 -8.22 4.47
C THR A 91 8.83 -9.59 4.01
N GLU A 92 8.09 -10.28 3.15
CA GLU A 92 8.51 -11.56 2.57
C GLU A 92 9.74 -11.40 1.68
N GLN A 93 9.78 -10.38 0.79
CA GLN A 93 10.93 -10.11 -0.07
C GLN A 93 12.19 -9.74 0.73
N LEU A 94 12.01 -9.09 1.87
CA LEU A 94 13.09 -8.76 2.81
C LEU A 94 13.71 -10.03 3.42
N ASP A 95 12.92 -11.11 3.57
CA ASP A 95 13.32 -12.40 4.16
C ASP A 95 13.97 -12.22 5.55
N PRO A 96 13.21 -11.67 6.53
CA PRO A 96 13.75 -11.36 7.85
C PRO A 96 14.09 -12.62 8.64
N GLN A 97 15.25 -12.63 9.32
CA GLN A 97 15.70 -13.72 10.17
C GLN A 97 15.68 -13.29 11.65
N PRO A 98 15.51 -14.24 12.61
CA PRO A 98 15.42 -13.92 14.04
C PRO A 98 16.63 -13.19 14.62
N THR A 99 17.77 -13.26 13.97
CA THR A 99 19.02 -12.61 14.38
C THR A 99 19.23 -11.25 13.74
N ASP A 100 18.40 -10.87 12.77
CA ASP A 100 18.58 -9.67 11.96
C ASP A 100 18.35 -8.39 12.75
N LYS A 101 19.14 -7.38 12.42
CA LYS A 101 18.95 -5.98 12.74
C LYS A 101 18.43 -5.27 11.51
N VAL A 102 17.20 -4.74 11.61
CA VAL A 102 16.48 -4.14 10.47
C VAL A 102 16.40 -2.63 10.63
N LEU A 103 16.67 -1.89 9.54
CA LEU A 103 16.37 -0.46 9.43
C LEU A 103 15.12 -0.26 8.58
N GLU A 104 14.13 0.43 9.12
CA GLU A 104 12.94 0.93 8.41
C GLU A 104 13.04 2.43 8.17
N ILE A 105 12.78 2.88 6.96
CA ILE A 105 12.67 4.30 6.60
C ILE A 105 11.22 4.62 6.30
N GLY A 106 10.63 5.51 7.12
CA GLY A 106 9.20 5.88 7.05
C GLY A 106 8.36 5.11 8.06
N THR A 107 8.54 5.39 9.37
CA THR A 107 7.77 4.76 10.45
C THR A 107 6.25 4.92 10.25
N GLY A 108 5.82 6.10 9.80
CA GLY A 108 4.41 6.43 9.58
C GLY A 108 3.56 6.17 10.82
N SER A 109 2.70 5.14 10.74
CA SER A 109 1.88 4.69 11.87
C SER A 109 2.62 3.78 12.85
N GLY A 110 3.76 3.17 12.46
CA GLY A 110 4.47 2.12 13.18
C GLY A 110 4.02 0.69 12.83
N TYR A 111 3.10 0.52 11.89
CA TYR A 111 2.55 -0.80 11.57
C TYR A 111 3.56 -1.75 10.93
N GLN A 112 4.37 -1.27 9.98
CA GLN A 112 5.41 -2.09 9.35
C GLN A 112 6.46 -2.51 10.38
N ALA A 113 6.90 -1.59 11.27
CA ALA A 113 7.79 -1.92 12.38
C ALA A 113 7.19 -2.99 13.31
N ALA A 114 5.90 -2.87 13.63
CA ALA A 114 5.19 -3.85 14.46
C ALA A 114 5.09 -5.23 13.81
N VAL A 115 4.91 -5.32 12.49
CA VAL A 115 4.93 -6.58 11.73
C VAL A 115 6.33 -7.21 11.71
N LEU A 116 7.38 -6.40 11.60
CA LEU A 116 8.78 -6.86 11.63
C LEU A 116 9.21 -7.34 13.02
N SER A 117 8.71 -6.71 14.08
CA SER A 117 9.16 -6.96 15.46
C SER A 117 9.22 -8.45 15.86
N PRO A 118 8.20 -9.30 15.64
CA PRO A 118 8.26 -10.72 16.00
C PRO A 118 9.15 -11.56 15.07
N LEU A 119 9.67 -11.00 13.99
CA LEU A 119 10.43 -11.71 12.96
C LEU A 119 11.94 -11.57 13.12
N VAL A 120 12.39 -10.53 13.83
CA VAL A 120 13.80 -10.11 13.87
C VAL A 120 14.26 -9.81 15.29
N LYS A 121 15.57 -9.61 15.47
CA LYS A 121 16.15 -9.23 16.76
C LYS A 121 15.78 -7.81 17.16
N ASP A 122 16.07 -6.84 16.28
CA ASP A 122 15.83 -5.43 16.51
C ASP A 122 15.31 -4.72 15.25
N VAL A 123 14.37 -3.81 15.43
CA VAL A 123 13.88 -2.89 14.39
C VAL A 123 14.24 -1.47 14.75
N TYR A 124 14.96 -0.79 13.87
CA TYR A 124 15.26 0.63 13.94
C TYR A 124 14.43 1.35 12.93
N THR A 125 13.61 2.33 13.33
CA THR A 125 12.70 3.00 12.41
C THR A 125 12.79 4.52 12.52
N ILE A 126 12.80 5.21 11.37
CA ILE A 126 12.98 6.65 11.25
C ILE A 126 11.76 7.30 10.62
N GLU A 127 11.27 8.38 11.25
CA GLU A 127 10.16 9.20 10.75
C GLU A 127 10.57 10.68 10.71
N ILE A 128 10.39 11.32 9.55
CA ILE A 128 10.71 12.74 9.39
C ILE A 128 9.59 13.65 9.94
N VAL A 129 8.34 13.18 9.93
CA VAL A 129 7.19 13.93 10.44
C VAL A 129 7.07 13.70 11.95
N GLU A 130 7.54 14.65 12.73
CA GLU A 130 7.64 14.54 14.20
C GLU A 130 6.34 14.08 14.87
N LYS A 131 5.19 14.61 14.45
CA LYS A 131 3.88 14.27 15.00
C LYS A 131 3.53 12.81 14.79
N LEU A 132 3.85 12.25 13.60
CA LEU A 132 3.65 10.83 13.32
C LEU A 132 4.62 9.96 14.10
N GLY A 133 5.90 10.32 14.10
CA GLY A 133 6.93 9.57 14.85
C GLY A 133 6.62 9.47 16.35
N ARG A 134 6.18 10.57 16.98
CA ARG A 134 5.75 10.55 18.39
C ARG A 134 4.55 9.63 18.61
N ARG A 135 3.51 9.75 17.75
CA ARG A 135 2.32 8.89 17.83
C ARG A 135 2.67 7.41 17.65
N ALA A 136 3.50 7.08 16.65
CA ALA A 136 3.94 5.70 16.42
C ALA A 136 4.70 5.13 17.62
N ALA A 137 5.64 5.91 18.21
CA ALA A 137 6.36 5.50 19.40
C ALA A 137 5.44 5.22 20.60
N ASP A 138 4.37 6.03 20.77
CA ASP A 138 3.40 5.80 21.85
C ASP A 138 2.57 4.53 21.61
N VAL A 139 2.12 4.27 20.37
CA VAL A 139 1.38 3.05 20.02
C VAL A 139 2.25 1.81 20.20
N LEU A 140 3.48 1.82 19.68
CA LEU A 140 4.43 0.71 19.80
C LEU A 140 4.74 0.39 21.27
N ARG A 141 4.95 1.40 22.10
CA ARG A 141 5.17 1.23 23.55
C ARG A 141 3.93 0.68 24.25
N LYS A 142 2.72 1.22 23.96
CA LYS A 142 1.44 0.72 24.48
C LYS A 142 1.25 -0.76 24.19
N LEU A 143 1.62 -1.19 22.98
CA LEU A 143 1.49 -2.57 22.51
C LEU A 143 2.69 -3.47 22.85
N LYS A 144 3.69 -2.94 23.59
CA LYS A 144 4.87 -3.66 24.09
C LYS A 144 5.78 -4.24 23.00
N TYR A 145 5.98 -3.51 21.91
CA TYR A 145 7.00 -3.85 20.91
C TYR A 145 8.39 -3.35 21.41
N GLU A 146 8.99 -4.08 22.34
CA GLU A 146 10.17 -3.64 23.10
C GLU A 146 11.46 -3.60 22.26
N ASN A 147 11.52 -4.38 21.18
CA ASN A 147 12.66 -4.41 20.25
C ASN A 147 12.53 -3.42 19.07
N VAL A 148 11.57 -2.48 19.14
CA VAL A 148 11.41 -1.42 18.14
C VAL A 148 11.96 -0.10 18.68
N HIS A 149 12.99 0.41 18.01
CA HIS A 149 13.69 1.66 18.36
C HIS A 149 13.26 2.75 17.35
N THR A 150 12.69 3.85 17.84
CA THR A 150 12.16 4.93 17.00
C THR A 150 13.06 6.16 17.03
N LYS A 151 13.25 6.81 15.87
CA LYS A 151 13.98 8.07 15.71
C LYS A 151 13.17 9.07 14.89
N ILE A 152 13.16 10.34 15.31
CA ILE A 152 12.64 11.44 14.49
C ILE A 152 13.81 12.04 13.73
N GLY A 153 13.72 12.10 12.40
CA GLY A 153 14.79 12.60 11.55
C GLY A 153 14.60 12.29 10.07
N ASP A 154 15.51 12.80 9.24
CA ASP A 154 15.52 12.53 7.80
C ASP A 154 16.03 11.11 7.52
N GLY A 155 15.16 10.25 7.02
CA GLY A 155 15.45 8.86 6.67
C GLY A 155 16.49 8.72 5.54
N TYR A 156 16.71 9.76 4.73
CA TYR A 156 17.78 9.80 3.74
C TYR A 156 19.16 9.48 4.34
N LEU A 157 19.39 9.90 5.57
CA LEU A 157 20.66 9.74 6.26
C LEU A 157 20.85 8.36 6.91
N GLY A 158 19.76 7.58 7.03
CA GLY A 158 19.77 6.34 7.79
C GLY A 158 20.04 6.56 9.28
N TRP A 159 20.63 5.53 9.90
CA TRP A 159 20.99 5.55 11.33
C TRP A 159 22.41 5.01 11.56
N PRO A 160 23.44 5.80 11.23
CA PRO A 160 24.83 5.33 11.19
C PRO A 160 25.34 4.80 12.55
N GLU A 161 24.80 5.30 13.69
CA GLU A 161 25.21 4.87 15.02
C GLU A 161 24.87 3.40 15.31
N HIS A 162 23.94 2.83 14.55
CA HIS A 162 23.51 1.43 14.66
C HIS A 162 23.88 0.58 13.46
N ALA A 163 24.54 1.14 12.45
CA ALA A 163 25.02 0.38 11.29
C ALA A 163 26.11 -0.64 11.68
N PRO A 164 26.33 -1.70 10.88
CA PRO A 164 25.57 -2.08 9.70
C PRO A 164 24.22 -2.73 10.03
N PHE A 165 23.27 -2.71 9.06
CA PHE A 165 21.99 -3.38 9.15
C PHE A 165 21.95 -4.60 8.22
N ASP A 166 21.41 -5.72 8.71
CA ASP A 166 21.24 -6.94 7.91
C ASP A 166 20.18 -6.75 6.83
N LYS A 167 19.16 -5.95 7.16
CA LYS A 167 18.04 -5.65 6.25
C LYS A 167 17.69 -4.17 6.31
N ILE A 168 17.29 -3.61 5.16
CA ILE A 168 16.72 -2.26 5.07
C ILE A 168 15.39 -2.34 4.33
N ILE A 169 14.34 -1.75 4.90
CA ILE A 169 13.04 -1.60 4.26
C ILE A 169 12.68 -0.13 4.17
N VAL A 170 12.30 0.33 2.97
CA VAL A 170 11.96 1.73 2.74
C VAL A 170 10.49 1.81 2.34
N THR A 171 9.68 2.51 3.14
CA THR A 171 8.22 2.60 2.98
C THR A 171 7.76 3.94 2.41
N CYS A 172 8.68 4.65 1.77
CA CYS A 172 8.47 5.88 1.01
C CYS A 172 9.37 5.85 -0.23
N SER A 173 9.03 6.60 -1.29
CA SER A 173 9.72 6.48 -2.58
C SER A 173 10.69 7.64 -2.85
N PRO A 174 12.00 7.43 -2.83
CA PRO A 174 12.97 8.32 -3.45
C PRO A 174 13.03 8.06 -4.97
N GLU A 175 13.60 8.99 -5.74
CA GLU A 175 13.89 8.76 -7.17
C GLU A 175 15.07 7.80 -7.36
N LYS A 176 16.09 7.93 -6.52
CA LYS A 176 17.32 7.12 -6.50
C LYS A 176 17.59 6.62 -5.08
N ILE A 177 18.32 5.52 -4.94
CA ILE A 177 18.69 5.01 -3.62
C ILE A 177 19.61 6.02 -2.92
N PRO A 178 19.28 6.45 -1.69
CA PRO A 178 20.19 7.27 -0.90
C PRO A 178 21.52 6.55 -0.60
N GLN A 179 22.65 7.16 -0.94
CA GLN A 179 23.96 6.57 -0.70
C GLN A 179 24.20 6.14 0.76
N PRO A 180 23.77 6.92 1.78
CA PRO A 180 23.92 6.48 3.17
C PRO A 180 23.23 5.15 3.51
N LEU A 181 22.14 4.78 2.81
CA LEU A 181 21.48 3.49 3.03
C LEU A 181 22.28 2.34 2.42
N ILE A 182 22.95 2.57 1.27
CA ILE A 182 23.87 1.60 0.66
C ILE A 182 25.05 1.33 1.59
N ASP A 183 25.62 2.39 2.14
CA ASP A 183 26.80 2.31 3.03
C ASP A 183 26.47 1.56 4.33
N GLN A 184 25.25 1.75 4.85
CA GLN A 184 24.78 1.13 6.10
C GLN A 184 24.22 -0.29 5.94
N LEU A 185 24.00 -0.76 4.71
CA LEU A 185 23.60 -2.14 4.46
C LEU A 185 24.80 -3.08 4.62
N ALA A 186 24.65 -4.14 5.41
CA ALA A 186 25.67 -5.16 5.62
C ALA A 186 26.00 -5.91 4.32
N GLU A 187 27.21 -6.48 4.23
CA GLU A 187 27.53 -7.45 3.18
C GLU A 187 26.62 -8.68 3.32
N GLY A 188 26.06 -9.16 2.19
CA GLY A 188 25.01 -10.18 2.17
C GLY A 188 23.62 -9.68 2.56
N GLY A 189 23.51 -8.41 2.97
CA GLY A 189 22.24 -7.80 3.38
C GLY A 189 21.27 -7.57 2.23
N ARG A 190 19.97 -7.37 2.57
CA ARG A 190 18.90 -7.11 1.61
C ARG A 190 18.25 -5.76 1.86
N MET A 191 17.90 -5.06 0.79
CA MET A 191 17.11 -3.82 0.84
C MET A 191 15.89 -3.96 -0.05
N VAL A 192 14.71 -3.69 0.50
CA VAL A 192 13.45 -3.57 -0.26
C VAL A 192 13.04 -2.11 -0.29
N ILE A 193 12.93 -1.53 -1.49
CA ILE A 193 12.73 -0.10 -1.69
C ILE A 193 11.92 0.19 -2.94
N PRO A 194 10.89 1.06 -2.89
CA PRO A 194 10.23 1.61 -4.07
C PRO A 194 11.10 2.71 -4.69
N LEU A 195 11.37 2.64 -5.98
CA LEU A 195 12.17 3.61 -6.72
C LEU A 195 11.45 4.06 -7.98
N GLY A 196 11.72 5.28 -8.41
CA GLY A 196 11.28 5.80 -9.68
C GLY A 196 10.76 7.23 -9.63
N GLU A 197 10.17 7.67 -10.74
CA GLU A 197 9.52 8.96 -10.84
C GLU A 197 8.34 9.05 -9.88
N ARG A 198 7.88 10.28 -9.58
CA ARG A 198 6.90 10.52 -8.51
C ARG A 198 5.65 9.63 -8.57
N TYR A 199 5.17 9.31 -9.77
CA TYR A 199 3.96 8.50 -9.98
C TYR A 199 4.23 7.20 -10.76
N GLN A 200 5.49 6.95 -11.14
CA GLN A 200 5.93 5.76 -11.85
C GLN A 200 7.03 5.07 -11.04
N GLN A 201 6.62 4.19 -10.16
CA GLN A 201 7.51 3.51 -9.23
C GLN A 201 7.41 2.00 -9.40
N SER A 202 8.54 1.34 -9.22
CA SER A 202 8.61 -0.11 -9.05
C SER A 202 9.27 -0.44 -7.73
N LEU A 203 8.81 -1.50 -7.10
CA LEU A 203 9.46 -2.05 -5.93
C LEU A 203 10.67 -2.85 -6.39
N TYR A 204 11.79 -2.68 -5.70
CA TYR A 204 13.04 -3.39 -5.97
C TYR A 204 13.50 -4.12 -4.73
N LEU A 205 14.09 -5.29 -4.94
CA LEU A 205 14.94 -5.99 -4.00
C LEU A 205 16.39 -5.80 -4.43
N TYR A 206 17.21 -5.28 -3.52
CA TYR A 206 18.65 -5.21 -3.67
C TYR A 206 19.34 -6.16 -2.71
N ARG A 207 20.39 -6.84 -3.21
CA ARG A 207 21.29 -7.64 -2.37
C ARG A 207 22.70 -7.06 -2.47
N LYS A 208 23.35 -6.82 -1.33
CA LYS A 208 24.75 -6.36 -1.32
C LYS A 208 25.68 -7.56 -1.44
N GLN A 209 26.47 -7.58 -2.50
CA GLN A 209 27.42 -8.67 -2.79
C GLN A 209 28.75 -8.08 -3.27
N ASN A 210 29.83 -8.40 -2.58
CA ASN A 210 31.17 -7.87 -2.85
C ASN A 210 31.19 -6.33 -2.89
N GLY A 211 30.49 -5.68 -1.97
CA GLY A 211 30.36 -4.22 -1.87
C GLY A 211 29.44 -3.57 -2.91
N GLN A 212 28.83 -4.34 -3.82
CA GLN A 212 27.94 -3.83 -4.86
C GLN A 212 26.48 -4.25 -4.62
N LEU A 213 25.53 -3.46 -5.11
CA LEU A 213 24.11 -3.80 -5.08
C LEU A 213 23.71 -4.55 -6.35
N VAL A 214 23.17 -5.74 -6.17
CA VAL A 214 22.52 -6.51 -7.24
C VAL A 214 21.03 -6.28 -7.14
N ALA A 215 20.42 -5.74 -8.20
CA ALA A 215 19.01 -5.36 -8.27
C ALA A 215 18.15 -6.50 -8.84
N GLU A 216 16.95 -6.62 -8.29
CA GLU A 216 15.85 -7.42 -8.81
C GLU A 216 14.59 -6.56 -8.81
N ALA A 217 14.00 -6.32 -9.99
CA ALA A 217 12.73 -5.61 -10.09
C ALA A 217 11.61 -6.53 -9.64
N LEU A 218 10.70 -6.03 -8.80
CA LEU A 218 9.58 -6.81 -8.26
C LEU A 218 8.28 -6.44 -8.96
N VAL A 219 7.50 -5.53 -8.37
CA VAL A 219 6.17 -5.18 -8.86
C VAL A 219 6.01 -3.66 -8.99
N PRO A 220 5.19 -3.17 -9.94
CA PRO A 220 4.78 -1.78 -9.96
C PRO A 220 4.10 -1.39 -8.65
N THR A 221 4.42 -0.22 -8.13
CA THR A 221 3.93 0.25 -6.83
C THR A 221 3.75 1.76 -6.81
N LEU A 222 2.99 2.26 -5.83
CA LEU A 222 2.82 3.69 -5.60
C LEU A 222 2.94 3.99 -4.11
N PHE A 223 4.06 4.62 -3.74
CA PHE A 223 4.35 5.07 -2.38
C PHE A 223 4.32 6.60 -2.29
N VAL A 224 4.08 7.10 -1.09
CA VAL A 224 4.32 8.51 -0.76
C VAL A 224 5.79 8.85 -1.00
N PRO A 225 6.12 10.09 -1.42
CA PRO A 225 7.51 10.50 -1.63
C PRO A 225 8.34 10.37 -0.33
N MET A 226 9.62 10.04 -0.47
CA MET A 226 10.60 10.22 0.61
C MET A 226 10.87 11.72 0.76
N THR A 227 10.18 12.38 1.69
CA THR A 227 10.35 13.80 1.98
C THR A 227 11.71 14.11 2.58
N GLY A 228 12.12 15.39 2.60
CA GLY A 228 13.45 15.83 3.02
C GLY A 228 14.44 15.79 1.85
N LYS A 229 15.71 15.51 2.11
CA LYS A 229 16.79 15.58 1.11
C LYS A 229 16.53 14.80 -0.17
N ALA A 230 15.83 13.66 -0.08
CA ALA A 230 15.51 12.84 -1.25
C ALA A 230 14.54 13.55 -2.20
N GLU A 231 13.51 14.21 -1.66
CA GLU A 231 12.55 14.95 -2.48
C GLU A 231 13.15 16.24 -3.04
N ASP A 232 13.98 16.93 -2.25
CA ASP A 232 14.70 18.15 -2.72
C ASP A 232 15.66 17.84 -3.87
N ALA A 233 16.19 16.62 -3.93
CA ALA A 233 17.09 16.14 -4.98
C ALA A 233 16.37 15.52 -6.19
N ARG A 234 15.03 15.48 -6.20
CA ARG A 234 14.27 14.88 -7.30
C ARG A 234 14.44 15.67 -8.59
N GLU A 235 14.88 14.99 -9.65
CA GLU A 235 15.18 15.60 -10.95
C GLU A 235 13.96 15.67 -11.85
N LYS A 236 13.08 14.65 -11.78
CA LYS A 236 11.91 14.54 -12.67
C LYS A 236 10.63 14.85 -11.90
N LEU A 237 10.04 15.99 -12.22
CA LEU A 237 8.74 16.41 -11.71
C LEU A 237 7.68 16.35 -12.81
N PRO A 238 6.52 15.76 -12.55
CA PRO A 238 5.42 15.73 -13.52
C PRO A 238 4.85 17.13 -13.73
N ASP A 239 4.46 17.44 -14.97
CA ASP A 239 3.85 18.74 -15.32
C ASP A 239 2.37 18.76 -14.88
N PRO A 240 1.98 19.56 -13.89
CA PRO A 240 0.61 19.62 -13.42
C PRO A 240 -0.36 20.31 -14.39
N LEU A 241 0.14 20.89 -15.49
CA LEU A 241 -0.67 21.50 -16.55
C LEU A 241 -0.99 20.52 -17.69
N LYS A 242 -0.29 19.38 -17.71
CA LYS A 242 -0.44 18.32 -18.72
C LYS A 242 -0.73 16.98 -18.04
N PRO A 243 -1.85 16.88 -17.28
CA PRO A 243 -2.23 15.62 -16.66
C PRO A 243 -2.35 14.53 -17.71
N SER A 244 -1.70 13.38 -17.48
CA SER A 244 -1.69 12.25 -18.41
C SER A 244 -1.48 10.95 -17.66
N LEU A 245 -1.92 9.85 -18.27
CA LEU A 245 -1.62 8.49 -17.84
C LEU A 245 -0.55 7.89 -18.76
N VAL A 246 0.17 6.91 -18.25
CA VAL A 246 1.06 6.09 -19.07
C VAL A 246 0.40 4.75 -19.35
N ASN A 247 0.70 4.15 -20.50
CA ASN A 247 0.25 2.81 -20.86
C ASN A 247 -1.27 2.60 -20.68
N GLY A 248 -2.08 3.57 -21.10
CA GLY A 248 -3.54 3.48 -20.99
C GLY A 248 -4.17 2.45 -21.94
N GLY A 249 -3.43 2.01 -22.98
CA GLY A 249 -3.79 0.91 -23.89
C GLY A 249 -3.26 -0.45 -23.43
N PHE A 250 -2.55 -0.54 -22.28
CA PHE A 250 -2.03 -1.79 -21.69
C PHE A 250 -1.06 -2.59 -22.56
N GLU A 251 -0.43 -1.94 -23.55
CA GLU A 251 0.50 -2.59 -24.50
C GLU A 251 1.85 -2.96 -23.86
N GLU A 252 2.29 -2.19 -22.86
CA GLU A 252 3.53 -2.43 -22.16
C GLU A 252 3.28 -3.33 -20.94
N VAL A 253 3.88 -4.52 -20.96
CA VAL A 253 3.70 -5.55 -19.93
C VAL A 253 5.05 -5.96 -19.37
N HIS A 254 5.13 -6.17 -18.07
CA HIS A 254 6.32 -6.75 -17.44
C HIS A 254 6.51 -8.19 -17.89
N GLU A 255 7.75 -8.57 -18.27
CA GLU A 255 8.08 -9.92 -18.70
C GLU A 255 7.75 -10.97 -17.62
N GLU A 256 8.02 -10.64 -16.35
CA GLU A 256 7.65 -11.48 -15.22
C GLU A 256 6.26 -11.11 -14.69
N GLY A 257 5.34 -12.07 -14.68
CA GLY A 257 4.02 -11.95 -14.04
C GLY A 257 2.94 -11.25 -14.84
N GLY A 258 3.21 -10.80 -16.09
CA GLY A 258 2.19 -10.26 -17.00
C GLY A 258 1.44 -9.02 -16.49
N LYS A 259 2.07 -8.22 -15.60
CA LYS A 259 1.48 -7.00 -15.06
C LYS A 259 1.66 -5.82 -16.01
N ALA A 260 0.64 -5.01 -16.21
CA ALA A 260 0.71 -3.81 -17.05
C ALA A 260 1.68 -2.79 -16.43
N GLN A 261 2.65 -2.30 -17.22
CA GLN A 261 3.56 -1.25 -16.77
C GLN A 261 2.83 0.04 -16.47
N GLY A 262 3.30 0.79 -15.47
CA GLY A 262 2.71 2.06 -15.07
C GLY A 262 1.40 1.96 -14.30
N TRP A 263 0.76 0.80 -14.24
CA TRP A 263 -0.42 0.54 -13.42
C TRP A 263 -0.02 -0.16 -12.12
N HIS A 264 -0.53 0.34 -11.01
CA HIS A 264 -0.22 -0.12 -9.67
C HIS A 264 -1.42 -0.85 -9.07
N TYR A 265 -1.18 -1.70 -8.07
CA TYR A 265 -2.28 -2.34 -7.33
C TYR A 265 -3.21 -3.18 -8.19
N GLN A 266 -2.68 -3.89 -9.17
CA GLN A 266 -3.45 -4.68 -10.13
C GLN A 266 -4.12 -5.89 -9.47
N ARG A 267 -5.28 -5.63 -8.81
CA ARG A 267 -6.07 -6.63 -8.08
C ARG A 267 -7.12 -7.25 -8.99
N GLN A 268 -7.17 -8.58 -9.04
CA GLN A 268 -8.12 -9.33 -9.89
C GLN A 268 -8.08 -8.85 -11.35
N MET A 269 -6.89 -8.45 -11.81
CA MET A 269 -6.64 -7.92 -13.14
C MET A 269 -5.72 -8.84 -13.92
N ALA A 270 -6.04 -9.07 -15.20
CA ALA A 270 -5.16 -9.66 -16.19
C ALA A 270 -5.04 -8.74 -17.40
N VAL A 271 -3.87 -8.74 -18.05
CA VAL A 271 -3.72 -8.20 -19.40
C VAL A 271 -4.10 -9.31 -20.36
N VAL A 272 -5.07 -9.05 -21.23
CA VAL A 272 -5.64 -10.00 -22.16
C VAL A 272 -5.63 -9.44 -23.59
N PRO A 273 -5.66 -10.27 -24.64
CA PRO A 273 -5.84 -9.78 -26.00
C PRO A 273 -7.11 -8.93 -26.13
N ALA A 274 -6.98 -7.74 -26.71
CA ALA A 274 -8.10 -6.79 -26.85
C ALA A 274 -9.24 -7.36 -27.70
N GLY A 275 -8.94 -8.22 -28.66
CA GLY A 275 -9.92 -8.87 -29.55
C GLY A 275 -10.53 -7.90 -30.58
N SER A 276 -11.57 -8.35 -31.27
CA SER A 276 -12.29 -7.50 -32.23
C SER A 276 -13.02 -6.37 -31.49
N GLY A 277 -12.67 -5.14 -31.75
CA GLY A 277 -13.29 -3.97 -31.11
C GLY A 277 -12.48 -3.34 -29.98
N GLY A 278 -11.36 -3.92 -29.55
CA GLY A 278 -10.32 -3.25 -28.77
C GLY A 278 -9.44 -2.36 -29.65
N SER A 279 -8.60 -1.56 -29.05
CA SER A 279 -7.53 -0.82 -29.70
C SER A 279 -6.21 -1.55 -29.43
N GLY A 280 -5.26 -1.55 -30.38
CA GLY A 280 -4.01 -2.24 -30.20
C GLY A 280 -4.13 -3.77 -30.06
N SER A 281 -3.23 -4.35 -29.26
CA SER A 281 -3.12 -5.79 -29.05
C SER A 281 -3.72 -6.27 -27.73
N ASN A 282 -3.68 -5.43 -26.70
CA ASN A 282 -3.98 -5.77 -25.32
C ASN A 282 -5.10 -4.93 -24.71
N ALA A 283 -5.65 -5.40 -23.61
CA ALA A 283 -6.60 -4.68 -22.76
C ALA A 283 -6.47 -5.16 -21.31
N ALA A 284 -6.89 -4.33 -20.36
CA ALA A 284 -7.03 -4.74 -18.97
C ALA A 284 -8.38 -5.40 -18.74
N GLU A 285 -8.41 -6.59 -18.15
CA GLU A 285 -9.62 -7.27 -17.74
C GLU A 285 -9.62 -7.54 -16.25
N PHE A 286 -10.70 -7.11 -15.58
CA PHE A 286 -10.94 -7.33 -14.16
C PHE A 286 -12.07 -8.34 -13.99
N THR A 287 -11.83 -9.42 -13.26
CA THR A 287 -12.84 -10.45 -12.98
C THR A 287 -13.00 -10.64 -11.49
N ASN A 288 -14.22 -10.53 -10.99
CA ASN A 288 -14.53 -10.70 -9.59
C ASN A 288 -15.81 -11.51 -9.40
N ALA A 289 -15.75 -12.57 -8.61
CA ALA A 289 -16.89 -13.41 -8.26
C ALA A 289 -17.46 -13.09 -6.87
N GLU A 290 -16.70 -12.42 -5.99
CA GLU A 290 -17.09 -12.17 -4.60
C GLU A 290 -17.44 -10.69 -4.38
N PRO A 291 -18.70 -10.37 -4.00
CA PRO A 291 -19.08 -8.99 -3.69
C PRO A 291 -18.23 -8.43 -2.55
N GLY A 292 -17.74 -7.18 -2.72
CA GLY A 292 -16.91 -6.49 -1.75
C GLY A 292 -15.40 -6.79 -1.86
N LEU A 293 -14.99 -7.79 -2.65
CA LEU A 293 -13.57 -8.01 -2.94
C LEU A 293 -13.05 -6.93 -3.90
N GLY A 294 -11.94 -6.30 -3.56
CA GLY A 294 -11.34 -5.25 -4.38
C GLY A 294 -10.79 -5.80 -5.70
N ALA A 295 -11.30 -5.30 -6.83
CA ALA A 295 -10.86 -5.62 -8.18
C ALA A 295 -10.62 -4.32 -8.94
N PHE A 296 -9.37 -3.82 -8.93
CA PHE A 296 -9.01 -2.53 -9.52
C PHE A 296 -7.51 -2.42 -9.79
N ALA A 297 -7.15 -1.45 -10.63
CA ALA A 297 -5.80 -0.94 -10.79
C ALA A 297 -5.81 0.57 -10.69
N LEU A 298 -4.66 1.18 -10.38
CA LEU A 298 -4.57 2.63 -10.20
C LEU A 298 -3.29 3.22 -10.80
N GLN A 299 -3.39 4.51 -11.13
CA GLN A 299 -2.25 5.39 -11.40
C GLN A 299 -2.42 6.71 -10.63
N ALA A 300 -1.34 7.45 -10.46
CA ALA A 300 -1.39 8.83 -10.00
C ALA A 300 -0.85 9.76 -11.08
N PHE A 301 -1.28 11.03 -11.02
CA PHE A 301 -0.81 12.09 -11.92
C PHE A 301 -0.88 13.45 -11.24
N ALA A 302 -0.03 14.39 -11.70
CA ALA A 302 -0.08 15.77 -11.25
C ALA A 302 -1.24 16.51 -11.91
N VAL A 303 -1.88 17.43 -11.18
CA VAL A 303 -2.88 18.36 -11.71
C VAL A 303 -2.95 19.62 -10.86
N ASP A 304 -2.86 20.82 -11.46
CA ASP A 304 -3.14 22.07 -10.75
C ASP A 304 -4.57 22.52 -10.98
N GLY A 305 -5.48 22.26 -10.03
CA GLY A 305 -6.89 22.61 -10.14
C GLY A 305 -7.18 24.11 -10.24
N ARG A 306 -6.19 25.00 -9.99
CA ARG A 306 -6.30 26.44 -10.24
C ARG A 306 -6.20 26.78 -11.73
N LYS A 307 -5.46 25.96 -12.49
CA LYS A 307 -5.15 26.18 -13.91
C LYS A 307 -5.84 25.18 -14.83
N VAL A 308 -6.11 23.96 -14.33
CA VAL A 308 -6.80 22.89 -15.04
C VAL A 308 -8.10 22.59 -14.27
N PRO A 309 -9.19 23.37 -14.47
CA PRO A 309 -10.44 23.22 -13.72
C PRO A 309 -11.28 22.02 -14.14
N GLN A 310 -10.94 21.40 -15.26
CA GLN A 310 -11.62 20.24 -15.82
C GLN A 310 -10.62 19.27 -16.45
N LEU A 311 -10.98 17.99 -16.45
CA LEU A 311 -10.30 16.93 -17.21
C LEU A 311 -11.28 16.31 -18.20
N VAL A 312 -10.76 15.86 -19.32
CA VAL A 312 -11.42 14.90 -20.22
C VAL A 312 -10.90 13.54 -19.87
N VAL A 313 -11.82 12.63 -19.50
CA VAL A 313 -11.54 11.22 -19.20
C VAL A 313 -12.18 10.39 -20.30
N SER A 314 -11.42 9.57 -20.99
CA SER A 314 -11.92 8.67 -22.03
C SER A 314 -11.37 7.26 -21.86
N CYS A 315 -12.12 6.28 -22.35
CA CYS A 315 -11.70 4.88 -22.41
C CYS A 315 -12.54 4.12 -23.42
N ARG A 316 -12.09 2.94 -23.80
CA ARG A 316 -12.95 1.87 -24.33
C ARG A 316 -13.27 0.93 -23.18
N VAL A 317 -14.52 0.45 -23.13
CA VAL A 317 -15.02 -0.39 -22.05
C VAL A 317 -15.94 -1.45 -22.58
N ARG A 318 -15.84 -2.68 -22.04
CA ARG A 318 -16.77 -3.80 -22.26
C ARG A 318 -17.18 -4.41 -20.93
N GLY A 319 -18.30 -5.12 -20.88
CA GLY A 319 -18.79 -5.75 -19.68
C GLY A 319 -19.43 -7.11 -19.91
N GLN A 320 -19.26 -8.03 -18.96
CA GLN A 320 -19.94 -9.32 -18.97
C GLN A 320 -20.48 -9.65 -17.58
N GLY A 321 -21.82 -9.75 -17.46
CA GLY A 321 -22.50 -10.16 -16.25
C GLY A 321 -22.25 -9.25 -15.03
N ILE A 322 -21.99 -7.96 -15.25
CA ILE A 322 -21.65 -7.02 -14.19
C ILE A 322 -22.85 -6.80 -13.26
N ARG A 323 -22.63 -6.99 -11.95
CA ARG A 323 -23.59 -6.71 -10.87
C ARG A 323 -22.92 -5.84 -9.80
N LEU A 324 -23.71 -4.95 -9.19
CA LEU A 324 -23.21 -4.07 -8.13
C LEU A 324 -22.70 -4.88 -6.93
N GLY A 325 -21.76 -4.29 -6.20
CA GLY A 325 -21.28 -4.79 -4.93
C GLY A 325 -22.25 -4.54 -3.77
N LEU A 326 -21.72 -4.65 -2.54
CA LEU A 326 -22.52 -4.58 -1.31
C LEU A 326 -22.94 -3.15 -0.95
N SER A 327 -22.24 -2.14 -1.47
CA SER A 327 -22.49 -0.73 -1.20
C SER A 327 -22.59 0.10 -2.49
N ARG A 328 -23.13 1.32 -2.35
CA ARG A 328 -23.21 2.28 -3.47
C ARG A 328 -21.84 2.77 -3.96
N GLN A 329 -20.80 2.59 -3.17
CA GLN A 329 -19.42 2.97 -3.51
C GLN A 329 -18.71 1.88 -4.33
N GLU A 330 -19.25 0.67 -4.34
CA GLU A 330 -18.72 -0.49 -5.10
C GLU A 330 -19.30 -0.50 -6.51
N LEU A 331 -19.05 0.60 -7.26
CA LEU A 331 -19.51 0.79 -8.62
C LEU A 331 -18.40 0.46 -9.62
N PRO A 332 -18.66 -0.39 -10.62
CA PRO A 332 -17.74 -0.61 -11.74
C PRO A 332 -17.52 0.71 -12.48
N GLY A 333 -16.27 1.11 -12.61
CA GLY A 333 -16.04 2.42 -13.20
C GLY A 333 -14.62 2.94 -13.11
N ILE A 334 -14.52 4.22 -13.35
CA ILE A 334 -13.33 5.03 -13.15
C ILE A 334 -13.61 5.97 -11.98
N VAL A 335 -12.75 5.95 -10.97
CA VAL A 335 -12.82 6.83 -9.79
C VAL A 335 -11.56 7.66 -9.74
N ILE A 336 -11.71 8.99 -9.65
CA ILE A 336 -10.59 9.91 -9.51
C ILE A 336 -10.72 10.62 -8.16
N THR A 337 -9.76 10.37 -7.27
CA THR A 337 -9.64 11.03 -5.98
C THR A 337 -8.54 12.10 -6.08
N TYR A 338 -8.87 13.33 -5.72
CA TYR A 338 -7.97 14.48 -5.79
C TYR A 338 -7.40 14.79 -4.41
N TYR A 339 -6.14 15.26 -4.37
CA TYR A 339 -5.43 15.61 -3.15
C TYR A 339 -4.83 17.01 -3.23
N ASP A 340 -4.83 17.75 -2.11
CA ASP A 340 -4.22 19.07 -1.97
C ASP A 340 -2.69 19.00 -1.77
N GLU A 341 -2.03 20.15 -1.59
CA GLU A 341 -0.58 20.25 -1.33
C GLU A 341 -0.14 19.47 -0.08
N ARG A 342 -1.04 19.25 0.87
CA ARG A 342 -0.79 18.50 2.10
C ARG A 342 -1.26 17.04 2.00
N ARG A 343 -1.56 16.60 0.78
CA ARG A 343 -2.09 15.26 0.48
C ARG A 343 -3.38 14.92 1.22
N ARG A 344 -4.17 15.91 1.62
CA ARG A 344 -5.53 15.70 2.13
C ARG A 344 -6.47 15.59 0.94
N GLU A 345 -7.47 14.71 1.06
CA GLU A 345 -8.49 14.58 0.03
C GLU A 345 -9.20 15.93 -0.22
N ALA A 346 -9.15 16.38 -1.46
CA ALA A 346 -9.78 17.61 -1.93
C ALA A 346 -11.11 17.36 -2.65
N GLY A 347 -11.41 16.10 -2.95
CA GLY A 347 -12.65 15.65 -3.57
C GLY A 347 -12.48 14.37 -4.37
N GLU A 348 -13.60 13.75 -4.70
CA GLU A 348 -13.66 12.54 -5.51
C GLU A 348 -14.73 12.66 -6.59
N VAL A 349 -14.48 12.06 -7.75
CA VAL A 349 -15.45 11.93 -8.83
C VAL A 349 -15.41 10.50 -9.37
N ALA A 350 -16.60 9.93 -9.57
CA ALA A 350 -16.76 8.63 -10.21
C ALA A 350 -17.49 8.81 -11.55
N VAL A 351 -17.02 8.08 -12.56
CA VAL A 351 -17.62 8.01 -13.90
C VAL A 351 -17.80 6.56 -14.31
N GLY A 352 -18.86 6.27 -15.06
CA GLY A 352 -19.23 4.92 -15.46
C GLY A 352 -20.45 4.39 -14.70
N GLY A 353 -20.26 3.43 -13.80
CA GLY A 353 -21.36 2.70 -13.15
C GLY A 353 -21.98 1.66 -14.08
N TRP A 354 -21.16 1.03 -14.93
CA TRP A 354 -21.55 0.06 -15.94
C TRP A 354 -22.15 -1.20 -15.32
N ARG A 355 -23.16 -1.78 -15.99
CA ARG A 355 -23.89 -2.96 -15.51
C ARG A 355 -24.24 -3.89 -16.66
N GLY A 356 -24.43 -5.18 -16.35
CA GLY A 356 -24.89 -6.18 -17.31
C GLY A 356 -23.80 -6.62 -18.27
N THR A 357 -24.22 -6.93 -19.52
CA THR A 357 -23.32 -7.39 -20.57
C THR A 357 -23.44 -6.44 -21.77
N PHE A 358 -22.30 -5.99 -22.27
CA PHE A 358 -22.21 -5.11 -23.43
C PHE A 358 -20.82 -5.25 -24.09
N ASP A 359 -20.78 -5.06 -25.40
CA ASP A 359 -19.57 -5.08 -26.20
C ASP A 359 -18.76 -3.81 -26.04
N TRP A 360 -17.56 -3.78 -26.62
CA TRP A 360 -16.68 -2.61 -26.61
C TRP A 360 -17.40 -1.34 -27.07
N GLN A 361 -17.40 -0.36 -26.22
CA GLN A 361 -17.91 0.97 -26.50
C GLN A 361 -16.92 2.06 -26.05
N THR A 362 -16.88 3.15 -26.77
CA THR A 362 -16.10 4.35 -26.37
C THR A 362 -16.90 5.14 -25.36
N PHE A 363 -16.22 5.54 -24.29
CA PHE A 363 -16.77 6.42 -23.28
C PHE A 363 -15.91 7.67 -23.16
N THR A 364 -16.54 8.82 -23.03
CA THR A 364 -15.85 10.11 -22.77
C THR A 364 -16.69 10.95 -21.82
N SER A 365 -16.05 11.52 -20.83
CA SER A 365 -16.67 12.40 -19.85
C SER A 365 -15.78 13.58 -19.51
N ARG A 366 -16.38 14.72 -19.19
CA ARG A 366 -15.69 15.87 -18.60
C ARG A 366 -15.95 15.86 -17.11
N VAL A 367 -14.89 15.91 -16.32
CA VAL A 367 -14.97 15.92 -14.87
C VAL A 367 -14.36 17.19 -14.30
N ARG A 368 -14.94 17.69 -13.21
CA ARG A 368 -14.44 18.89 -12.53
C ARG A 368 -13.23 18.54 -11.68
N VAL A 369 -12.22 19.40 -11.68
CA VAL A 369 -11.06 19.33 -10.78
C VAL A 369 -11.27 20.32 -9.63
N PRO A 370 -11.18 19.91 -8.38
CA PRO A 370 -11.21 20.83 -7.25
C PRO A 370 -10.06 21.84 -7.33
N ARG A 371 -10.32 23.11 -6.98
CA ARG A 371 -9.34 24.20 -7.08
C ARG A 371 -8.05 23.91 -6.30
N ASP A 372 -8.18 23.22 -5.16
CA ASP A 372 -7.05 22.91 -4.28
C ASP A 372 -6.30 21.64 -4.67
N ALA A 373 -6.77 20.91 -5.69
CA ALA A 373 -6.08 19.71 -6.18
C ALA A 373 -4.67 20.02 -6.70
N ARG A 374 -3.70 19.18 -6.32
CA ARG A 374 -2.30 19.22 -6.79
C ARG A 374 -1.86 17.89 -7.35
N GLU A 375 -2.50 16.82 -6.94
CA GLU A 375 -2.33 15.48 -7.50
C GLU A 375 -3.67 14.75 -7.51
N ALA A 376 -3.75 13.69 -8.30
CA ALA A 376 -4.91 12.83 -8.36
C ALA A 376 -4.49 11.37 -8.46
N ILE A 377 -5.31 10.47 -7.92
CA ILE A 377 -5.22 9.03 -8.11
C ILE A 377 -6.46 8.59 -8.88
N ILE A 378 -6.24 7.99 -10.05
CA ILE A 378 -7.29 7.34 -10.83
C ILE A 378 -7.29 5.85 -10.53
N ARG A 379 -8.47 5.29 -10.29
CA ARG A 379 -8.72 3.85 -10.13
C ARG A 379 -9.70 3.39 -11.19
N ILE A 380 -9.41 2.27 -11.83
CA ILE A 380 -10.31 1.62 -12.81
C ILE A 380 -10.60 0.20 -12.36
N GLY A 381 -11.80 -0.30 -12.57
CA GLY A 381 -12.16 -1.69 -12.24
C GLY A 381 -13.58 -1.89 -11.77
N LEU A 382 -13.79 -2.98 -11.01
CA LEU A 382 -15.08 -3.37 -10.44
C LEU A 382 -15.34 -2.81 -9.05
N HIS A 383 -14.31 -2.40 -8.32
CA HIS A 383 -14.38 -1.78 -6.98
C HIS A 383 -15.26 -2.53 -5.96
N GLY A 384 -15.30 -3.87 -6.02
CA GLY A 384 -16.18 -4.69 -5.17
C GLY A 384 -17.47 -5.17 -5.84
N ALA A 385 -17.79 -4.69 -7.03
CA ALA A 385 -18.82 -5.28 -7.89
C ALA A 385 -18.35 -6.64 -8.44
N THR A 386 -19.28 -7.47 -8.91
CA THR A 386 -19.00 -8.79 -9.49
C THR A 386 -19.21 -8.81 -11.00
N GLY A 387 -18.63 -9.81 -11.67
CA GLY A 387 -18.66 -9.99 -13.13
C GLY A 387 -17.29 -9.73 -13.74
N THR A 388 -17.28 -9.39 -15.03
CA THR A 388 -16.03 -9.05 -15.75
C THR A 388 -16.19 -7.70 -16.43
N ILE A 389 -15.18 -6.83 -16.29
CA ILE A 389 -15.09 -5.54 -17.01
C ILE A 389 -13.74 -5.43 -17.69
N GLY A 390 -13.74 -5.04 -18.95
CA GLY A 390 -12.54 -4.75 -19.73
C GLY A 390 -12.37 -3.25 -19.96
N PHE A 391 -11.14 -2.75 -19.84
CA PHE A 391 -10.75 -1.39 -20.20
C PHE A 391 -9.64 -1.39 -21.23
N ASP A 392 -9.68 -0.39 -22.11
CA ASP A 392 -8.66 -0.11 -23.09
C ASP A 392 -8.63 1.40 -23.39
N ASP A 393 -7.52 1.93 -23.94
CA ASP A 393 -7.35 3.35 -24.28
C ASP A 393 -7.78 4.31 -23.14
N VAL A 394 -7.41 4.00 -21.92
CA VAL A 394 -7.73 4.88 -20.77
C VAL A 394 -6.87 6.14 -20.84
N GLU A 395 -7.50 7.28 -21.02
CA GLU A 395 -6.81 8.57 -21.17
C GLU A 395 -7.38 9.62 -20.20
N VAL A 396 -6.50 10.44 -19.68
CA VAL A 396 -6.82 11.66 -18.93
C VAL A 396 -6.03 12.79 -19.53
N LYS A 397 -6.72 13.92 -19.85
CA LYS A 397 -6.06 15.12 -20.37
C LYS A 397 -6.81 16.40 -20.00
N ALA A 398 -6.10 17.53 -20.01
CA ALA A 398 -6.73 18.83 -19.99
C ALA A 398 -7.57 19.03 -21.29
N PRO A 399 -8.69 19.76 -21.24
CA PRO A 399 -9.54 20.05 -22.39
C PRO A 399 -8.83 20.77 -23.52
#